data_35a9a3c6fcf37b9a35978c0a760ab85a
#
_entry.id   35a9a3c6fcf37b9a35978c0a760ab85a
#
_cell.length_a   1.000
_cell.length_b   1.000
_cell.length_c   1.000
_cell.angle_alpha   90.00
_cell.angle_beta   90.00
_cell.angle_gamma   90.00
#
_symmetry.space_group_name_H-M   'P 1'
#
loop_
_entity.id
_entity.type
_entity.pdbx_description
1 polymer ?
#
loop_
_entity_poly.entity_id
_entity_poly.type
_entity_poly.pdbx_seq_one_letter_code
_entity_poly.pdbx_strand_id
1 'polypeptide(L)'
;MSLSACSTINPYTGEKQTSKAAGGAAIGAVSGALIGIATSDSAKERKERALAGAGIGAIAGGGVGYYMDVQEAKLRQKLEGSGVSVTRDGENIILNMPGNVTFDTDSTQVKSSFRSVLDSVSEVLKEYDSTMLQIAGHTDSTGGDRYNLLLSQQRAQAVADVLSGYGVQAVRMDVVGFGETQPIADNGSASGRQQNRRVELTLIPYEE
;
A
#
# COMPACT_ATOMS: atom_id res chain seq x y z
N MET A 1 21.76 7.77 -30.67
CA MET A 1 21.51 6.71 -29.67
C MET A 1 20.12 6.93 -29.10
N SER A 2 19.17 6.08 -29.47
CA SER A 2 17.78 6.19 -29.01
C SER A 2 17.72 5.65 -27.58
N LEU A 3 17.41 6.51 -26.61
CA LEU A 3 17.08 6.11 -25.26
C LEU A 3 15.77 5.33 -25.31
N SER A 4 15.83 4.00 -25.14
CA SER A 4 14.65 3.17 -24.92
C SER A 4 14.05 3.58 -23.60
N ALA A 5 12.97 4.36 -23.64
CA ALA A 5 12.19 4.68 -22.45
C ALA A 5 11.70 3.36 -21.83
N CYS A 6 11.99 3.15 -20.54
CA CYS A 6 11.44 2.03 -19.79
C CYS A 6 9.92 2.15 -19.82
N SER A 7 9.26 1.25 -20.55
CA SER A 7 7.80 1.17 -20.59
C SER A 7 7.35 0.07 -19.63
N THR A 8 6.42 0.37 -18.77
CA THR A 8 5.70 -0.61 -17.95
C THR A 8 4.39 -0.98 -18.64
N ILE A 9 3.99 -2.24 -18.49
CA ILE A 9 2.70 -2.71 -19.02
C ILE A 9 1.66 -2.43 -17.92
N ASN A 10 0.59 -1.73 -18.26
CA ASN A 10 -0.55 -1.56 -17.36
C ASN A 10 -1.18 -2.95 -17.13
N PRO A 11 -1.20 -3.46 -15.89
CA PRO A 11 -1.70 -4.80 -15.61
C PRO A 11 -3.22 -4.96 -15.84
N TYR A 12 -3.95 -3.85 -16.04
CA TYR A 12 -5.40 -3.87 -16.29
C TYR A 12 -5.77 -3.75 -17.76
N THR A 13 -4.99 -2.98 -18.55
CA THR A 13 -5.31 -2.73 -19.96
C THR A 13 -4.37 -3.44 -20.91
N GLY A 14 -3.24 -3.98 -20.42
CA GLY A 14 -2.19 -4.57 -21.24
C GLY A 14 -1.43 -3.55 -22.10
N GLU A 15 -1.71 -2.27 -21.96
CA GLU A 15 -1.07 -1.20 -22.74
C GLU A 15 0.27 -0.80 -22.16
N LYS A 16 1.24 -0.50 -23.03
CA LYS A 16 2.53 0.06 -22.64
C LYS A 16 2.34 1.54 -22.25
N GLN A 17 2.64 1.89 -21.01
CA GLN A 17 2.68 3.28 -20.58
C GLN A 17 4.09 3.66 -20.10
N THR A 18 4.47 4.90 -20.32
CA THR A 18 5.74 5.44 -19.84
C THR A 18 5.65 5.62 -18.33
N SER A 19 6.48 4.92 -17.56
CA SER A 19 6.54 5.12 -16.11
C SER A 19 6.89 6.58 -15.78
N LYS A 20 6.08 7.24 -14.97
CA LYS A 20 6.37 8.59 -14.46
C LYS A 20 7.66 8.64 -13.63
N ALA A 21 8.03 7.47 -13.05
CA ALA A 21 9.27 7.31 -12.30
C ALA A 21 10.52 7.27 -13.19
N ALA A 22 10.39 7.00 -14.51
CA ALA A 22 11.55 6.82 -15.38
C ALA A 22 12.42 8.09 -15.47
N GLY A 23 11.81 9.27 -15.45
CA GLY A 23 12.54 10.55 -15.50
C GLY A 23 13.30 10.83 -14.21
N GLY A 24 12.65 10.75 -13.07
CA GLY A 24 13.25 11.02 -11.77
C GLY A 24 14.28 9.96 -11.35
N ALA A 25 13.99 8.66 -11.59
CA ALA A 25 14.93 7.58 -11.32
C ALA A 25 16.24 7.69 -12.12
N ALA A 26 16.18 8.15 -13.38
CA ALA A 26 17.37 8.39 -14.19
C ALA A 26 18.25 9.50 -13.61
N ILE A 27 17.65 10.62 -13.18
CA ILE A 27 18.39 11.75 -12.59
C ILE A 27 18.96 11.34 -11.23
N GLY A 28 18.18 10.71 -10.37
CA GLY A 28 18.62 10.28 -9.05
C GLY A 28 19.70 9.20 -9.09
N ALA A 29 19.59 8.22 -9.99
CA ALA A 29 20.61 7.19 -10.17
C ALA A 29 21.96 7.78 -10.62
N VAL A 30 21.96 8.78 -11.53
CA VAL A 30 23.18 9.46 -11.97
C VAL A 30 23.79 10.23 -10.80
N SER A 31 22.98 11.00 -10.05
CA SER A 31 23.47 11.79 -8.92
C SER A 31 24.03 10.92 -7.80
N GLY A 32 23.32 9.85 -7.43
CA GLY A 32 23.76 8.90 -6.40
C GLY A 32 25.01 8.13 -6.80
N ALA A 33 25.13 7.72 -8.07
CA ALA A 33 26.33 7.07 -8.59
C ALA A 33 27.56 8.00 -8.54
N LEU A 34 27.40 9.29 -8.89
CA LEU A 34 28.49 10.27 -8.82
C LEU A 34 28.99 10.46 -7.38
N ILE A 35 28.09 10.55 -6.41
CA ILE A 35 28.46 10.64 -4.99
C ILE A 35 29.20 9.37 -4.55
N GLY A 36 28.71 8.18 -4.91
CA GLY A 36 29.37 6.91 -4.59
C GLY A 36 30.78 6.79 -5.17
N ILE A 37 31.01 7.28 -6.38
CA ILE A 37 32.34 7.29 -7.02
C ILE A 37 33.29 8.28 -6.33
N ALA A 38 32.79 9.48 -6.00
CA ALA A 38 33.62 10.54 -5.41
C ALA A 38 34.13 10.20 -3.99
N THR A 39 33.50 9.27 -3.28
CA THR A 39 33.83 8.91 -1.89
C THR A 39 34.64 7.60 -1.76
N SER A 40 35.11 7.01 -2.86
CA SER A 40 35.72 5.68 -2.87
C SER A 40 37.20 5.67 -3.25
N ASP A 41 38.01 4.92 -2.51
CA ASP A 41 39.49 4.85 -2.68
C ASP A 41 39.94 3.75 -3.66
N SER A 42 39.16 2.69 -3.89
CA SER A 42 39.51 1.61 -4.81
C SER A 42 38.51 1.44 -5.96
N ALA A 43 38.98 0.85 -7.08
CA ALA A 43 38.12 0.61 -8.26
C ALA A 43 36.97 -0.36 -7.97
N LYS A 44 37.18 -1.35 -7.08
CA LYS A 44 36.12 -2.29 -6.65
C LYS A 44 35.11 -1.60 -5.75
N GLU A 45 35.57 -0.87 -4.74
CA GLU A 45 34.70 -0.10 -3.85
C GLU A 45 33.96 1.02 -4.61
N ARG A 46 34.62 1.68 -5.58
CA ARG A 46 33.94 2.66 -6.45
C ARG A 46 32.77 2.04 -7.18
N LYS A 47 32.94 0.83 -7.73
CA LYS A 47 31.86 0.13 -8.42
C LYS A 47 30.73 -0.26 -7.47
N GLU A 48 31.06 -0.81 -6.30
CA GLU A 48 30.06 -1.21 -5.29
C GLU A 48 29.31 0.00 -4.72
N ARG A 49 30.03 1.07 -4.39
CA ARG A 49 29.41 2.31 -3.87
C ARG A 49 28.66 3.09 -4.97
N ALA A 50 29.10 3.04 -6.23
CA ALA A 50 28.34 3.61 -7.34
C ALA A 50 27.03 2.86 -7.57
N LEU A 51 27.03 1.53 -7.45
CA LEU A 51 25.81 0.72 -7.56
C LEU A 51 24.89 0.96 -6.35
N ALA A 52 25.42 1.04 -5.13
CA ALA A 52 24.65 1.39 -3.94
C ALA A 52 24.13 2.82 -4.01
N GLY A 53 24.95 3.78 -4.40
CA GLY A 53 24.57 5.18 -4.57
C GLY A 53 23.55 5.37 -5.70
N ALA A 54 23.67 4.64 -6.81
CA ALA A 54 22.66 4.64 -7.86
C ALA A 54 21.32 4.07 -7.38
N GLY A 55 21.35 3.04 -6.53
CA GLY A 55 20.16 2.49 -5.89
C GLY A 55 19.47 3.50 -4.97
N ILE A 56 20.25 4.10 -4.07
CA ILE A 56 19.77 5.14 -3.14
C ILE A 56 19.31 6.39 -3.91
N GLY A 57 20.08 6.83 -4.92
CA GLY A 57 19.72 7.97 -5.74
C GLY A 57 18.52 7.73 -6.64
N ALA A 58 18.26 6.47 -7.05
CA ALA A 58 17.04 6.11 -7.76
C ALA A 58 15.81 6.16 -6.83
N ILE A 59 15.99 5.84 -5.55
CA ILE A 59 14.96 6.02 -4.53
C ILE A 59 14.76 7.51 -4.24
N ALA A 60 15.83 8.29 -4.06
CA ALA A 60 15.76 9.73 -3.74
C ALA A 60 15.34 10.63 -4.92
N GLY A 61 15.59 10.26 -6.14
CA GLY A 61 15.37 11.13 -7.31
C GLY A 61 14.31 10.68 -8.31
N GLY A 62 13.92 9.42 -8.27
CA GLY A 62 12.76 8.90 -9.01
C GLY A 62 11.71 8.30 -8.07
N GLY A 63 11.93 8.50 -6.90
CA GLY A 63 11.71 8.15 -5.53
C GLY A 63 10.39 7.46 -5.28
N VAL A 64 9.46 8.24 -4.88
CA VAL A 64 8.15 7.81 -4.34
C VAL A 64 7.38 6.95 -5.36
N GLY A 65 7.34 7.39 -6.63
CA GLY A 65 6.60 6.68 -7.68
C GLY A 65 7.09 5.25 -7.89
N TYR A 66 8.39 5.05 -8.10
CA TYR A 66 8.96 3.70 -8.33
C TYR A 66 8.83 2.81 -7.10
N TYR A 67 9.09 3.35 -5.91
CA TYR A 67 8.94 2.64 -4.64
C TYR A 67 7.50 2.11 -4.47
N MET A 68 6.52 2.98 -4.71
CA MET A 68 5.11 2.62 -4.63
C MET A 68 4.69 1.66 -5.76
N ASP A 69 5.23 1.80 -6.98
CA ASP A 69 4.93 0.88 -8.09
C ASP A 69 5.39 -0.56 -7.80
N VAL A 70 6.59 -0.72 -7.22
CA VAL A 70 7.11 -2.03 -6.83
C VAL A 70 6.33 -2.61 -5.66
N GLN A 71 6.00 -1.80 -4.67
CA GLN A 71 5.18 -2.20 -3.53
C GLN A 71 3.78 -2.62 -3.98
N GLU A 72 3.14 -1.86 -4.88
CA GLU A 72 1.84 -2.19 -5.47
C GLU A 72 1.89 -3.54 -6.21
N ALA A 73 2.89 -3.74 -7.06
CA ALA A 73 3.04 -4.99 -7.81
C ALA A 73 3.16 -6.21 -6.90
N LYS A 74 3.95 -6.11 -5.81
CA LYS A 74 4.07 -7.17 -4.81
C LYS A 74 2.77 -7.43 -4.06
N LEU A 75 2.05 -6.36 -3.66
CA LEU A 75 0.75 -6.49 -3.01
C LEU A 75 -0.25 -7.18 -3.92
N ARG A 76 -0.34 -6.81 -5.20
CA ARG A 76 -1.22 -7.46 -6.17
C ARG A 76 -0.90 -8.94 -6.32
N GLN A 77 0.38 -9.29 -6.44
CA GLN A 77 0.82 -10.68 -6.56
C GLN A 77 0.46 -11.50 -5.30
N LYS A 78 0.73 -10.95 -4.11
CA LYS A 78 0.48 -11.63 -2.84
C LYS A 78 -1.01 -11.77 -2.51
N LEU A 79 -1.83 -10.85 -2.98
CA LEU A 79 -3.26 -10.76 -2.67
C LEU A 79 -4.16 -11.33 -3.76
N GLU A 80 -3.59 -11.90 -4.81
CA GLU A 80 -4.37 -12.57 -5.87
C GLU A 80 -5.25 -13.67 -5.28
N GLY A 81 -6.55 -13.64 -5.59
CA GLY A 81 -7.53 -14.60 -5.10
C GLY A 81 -7.95 -14.45 -3.62
N SER A 82 -7.40 -13.50 -2.87
CA SER A 82 -7.72 -13.27 -1.45
C SER A 82 -9.06 -12.57 -1.21
N GLY A 83 -9.64 -11.96 -2.25
CA GLY A 83 -10.82 -11.08 -2.14
C GLY A 83 -10.48 -9.63 -1.75
N VAL A 84 -9.20 -9.30 -1.54
CA VAL A 84 -8.73 -7.92 -1.33
C VAL A 84 -8.45 -7.29 -2.69
N SER A 85 -8.98 -6.08 -2.91
CA SER A 85 -8.62 -5.30 -4.11
C SER A 85 -7.50 -4.32 -3.81
N VAL A 86 -6.58 -4.15 -4.75
CA VAL A 86 -5.46 -3.20 -4.68
C VAL A 86 -5.71 -2.12 -5.73
N THR A 87 -5.86 -0.89 -5.29
CA THR A 87 -6.12 0.27 -6.15
C THR A 87 -5.03 1.33 -5.95
N ARG A 88 -4.59 1.95 -7.04
CA ARG A 88 -3.70 3.11 -6.98
C ARG A 88 -4.53 4.39 -7.05
N ASP A 89 -4.31 5.31 -6.09
CA ASP A 89 -4.89 6.65 -6.09
C ASP A 89 -3.78 7.69 -5.91
N GLY A 90 -3.40 8.33 -7.00
CA GLY A 90 -2.24 9.21 -7.03
C GLY A 90 -0.95 8.47 -6.63
N GLU A 91 -0.34 8.88 -5.52
CA GLU A 91 0.83 8.22 -4.93
C GLU A 91 0.46 7.18 -3.87
N ASN A 92 -0.79 7.12 -3.44
CA ASN A 92 -1.27 6.18 -2.45
C ASN A 92 -1.64 4.81 -3.05
N ILE A 93 -1.52 3.76 -2.25
CA ILE A 93 -2.06 2.43 -2.56
C ILE A 93 -3.17 2.12 -1.56
N ILE A 94 -4.36 1.78 -2.06
CA ILE A 94 -5.51 1.45 -1.23
C ILE A 94 -5.79 -0.05 -1.35
N LEU A 95 -5.77 -0.75 -0.23
CA LEU A 95 -6.21 -2.13 -0.09
C LEU A 95 -7.64 -2.11 0.45
N ASN A 96 -8.60 -2.50 -0.35
CA ASN A 96 -9.99 -2.64 0.10
C ASN A 96 -10.24 -4.09 0.54
N MET A 97 -10.57 -4.26 1.80
CA MET A 97 -10.85 -5.53 2.48
C MET A 97 -12.35 -5.61 2.77
N PRO A 98 -13.14 -6.36 1.95
CA PRO A 98 -14.57 -6.50 2.17
C PRO A 98 -14.87 -7.13 3.53
N GLY A 99 -15.86 -6.58 4.25
CA GLY A 99 -16.17 -7.00 5.61
C GLY A 99 -16.58 -8.48 5.74
N ASN A 100 -17.24 -9.03 4.73
CA ASN A 100 -17.68 -10.43 4.74
C ASN A 100 -16.54 -11.46 4.63
N VAL A 101 -15.38 -11.09 4.07
CA VAL A 101 -14.20 -11.95 4.06
C VAL A 101 -13.31 -11.71 5.28
N THR A 102 -13.35 -10.49 5.84
CA THR A 102 -12.51 -10.06 6.96
C THR A 102 -13.09 -10.46 8.32
N PHE A 103 -14.41 -10.32 8.51
CA PHE A 103 -15.11 -10.53 9.80
C PHE A 103 -16.30 -11.49 9.64
N ASP A 104 -16.68 -12.14 10.73
CA ASP A 104 -18.00 -12.77 10.83
C ASP A 104 -19.10 -11.72 11.01
N THR A 105 -20.36 -12.12 10.78
CA THR A 105 -21.52 -11.25 10.98
C THR A 105 -21.53 -10.72 12.40
N ASP A 106 -21.77 -9.41 12.56
CA ASP A 106 -21.81 -8.69 13.84
C ASP A 106 -20.55 -8.86 14.72
N SER A 107 -19.43 -9.25 14.11
CA SER A 107 -18.15 -9.44 14.79
C SER A 107 -17.16 -8.31 14.48
N THR A 108 -16.29 -8.06 15.44
CA THR A 108 -15.08 -7.24 15.29
C THR A 108 -13.83 -8.11 15.27
N GLN A 109 -13.97 -9.43 15.41
CA GLN A 109 -12.84 -10.34 15.40
C GLN A 109 -12.48 -10.73 13.96
N VAL A 110 -11.21 -10.53 13.58
CA VAL A 110 -10.69 -10.93 12.26
C VAL A 110 -10.74 -12.45 12.14
N LYS A 111 -11.35 -12.94 11.04
CA LYS A 111 -11.44 -14.37 10.72
C LYS A 111 -10.06 -15.02 10.69
N SER A 112 -9.95 -16.25 11.17
CA SER A 112 -8.70 -17.01 11.11
C SER A 112 -8.21 -17.22 9.67
N SER A 113 -9.12 -17.43 8.71
CA SER A 113 -8.80 -17.52 7.28
C SER A 113 -8.24 -16.23 6.69
N PHE A 114 -8.62 -15.06 7.24
CA PHE A 114 -8.15 -13.77 6.75
C PHE A 114 -6.81 -13.35 7.40
N ARG A 115 -6.43 -13.98 8.51
CA ARG A 115 -5.12 -13.71 9.14
C ARG A 115 -3.95 -14.03 8.24
N SER A 116 -4.03 -15.09 7.42
CA SER A 116 -2.98 -15.42 6.43
C SER A 116 -2.85 -14.37 5.33
N VAL A 117 -3.97 -13.71 4.97
CA VAL A 117 -3.96 -12.58 4.04
C VAL A 117 -3.25 -11.38 4.65
N LEU A 118 -3.57 -11.05 5.92
CA LEU A 118 -2.90 -9.96 6.66
C LEU A 118 -1.41 -10.28 6.93
N ASP A 119 -1.03 -11.54 7.10
CA ASP A 119 0.38 -11.94 7.17
C ASP A 119 1.11 -11.62 5.86
N SER A 120 0.53 -12.00 4.71
CA SER A 120 1.08 -11.65 3.38
C SER A 120 1.19 -10.14 3.15
N VAL A 121 0.21 -9.36 3.63
CA VAL A 121 0.28 -7.89 3.62
C VAL A 121 1.43 -7.41 4.49
N SER A 122 1.55 -7.94 5.73
CA SER A 122 2.58 -7.54 6.69
C SER A 122 4.00 -7.76 6.18
N GLU A 123 4.25 -8.83 5.42
CA GLU A 123 5.55 -9.09 4.79
C GLU A 123 5.94 -7.95 3.85
N VAL A 124 5.01 -7.49 3.00
CA VAL A 124 5.27 -6.36 2.09
C VAL A 124 5.44 -5.06 2.87
N LEU A 125 4.60 -4.80 3.89
CA LEU A 125 4.68 -3.60 4.71
C LEU A 125 6.00 -3.50 5.52
N LYS A 126 6.59 -4.63 5.90
CA LYS A 126 7.89 -4.68 6.58
C LYS A 126 9.06 -4.49 5.62
N GLU A 127 8.94 -4.98 4.40
CA GLU A 127 9.95 -4.78 3.35
C GLU A 127 9.96 -3.34 2.83
N TYR A 128 8.77 -2.72 2.76
CA TYR A 128 8.55 -1.35 2.31
C TYR A 128 8.08 -0.50 3.49
N ASP A 129 9.01 -0.04 4.31
CA ASP A 129 8.73 0.62 5.59
C ASP A 129 8.59 2.16 5.48
N SER A 130 8.89 2.75 4.33
CA SER A 130 8.81 4.21 4.09
C SER A 130 7.39 4.68 3.71
N THR A 131 6.37 4.13 4.39
CA THR A 131 4.97 4.54 4.22
C THR A 131 4.25 4.63 5.56
N MET A 132 3.35 5.61 5.71
CA MET A 132 2.30 5.61 6.72
C MET A 132 1.15 4.72 6.27
N LEU A 133 0.42 4.17 7.24
CA LEU A 133 -0.68 3.25 7.03
C LEU A 133 -1.93 3.81 7.69
N GLN A 134 -2.89 4.30 6.92
CA GLN A 134 -4.20 4.63 7.46
C GLN A 134 -5.10 3.40 7.35
N ILE A 135 -5.66 2.97 8.48
CA ILE A 135 -6.58 1.82 8.56
C ILE A 135 -7.97 2.38 8.87
N ALA A 136 -8.82 2.40 7.87
CA ALA A 136 -10.14 3.02 7.91
C ALA A 136 -11.25 1.97 7.92
N GLY A 137 -12.09 2.00 8.95
CA GLY A 137 -13.28 1.14 9.03
C GLY A 137 -14.54 1.84 8.53
N HIS A 138 -15.39 1.09 7.83
CA HIS A 138 -16.65 1.57 7.29
C HIS A 138 -17.78 0.60 7.56
N THR A 139 -19.01 1.12 7.67
CA THR A 139 -20.25 0.34 7.77
C THR A 139 -21.20 0.69 6.63
N ASP A 140 -22.26 -0.06 6.50
CA ASP A 140 -23.44 0.40 5.78
C ASP A 140 -24.32 1.30 6.68
N SER A 141 -25.43 1.81 6.13
CA SER A 141 -26.36 2.68 6.86
C SER A 141 -27.37 1.93 7.75
N THR A 142 -27.12 0.64 8.04
CA THR A 142 -28.00 -0.12 8.93
C THR A 142 -27.59 0.12 10.38
N GLY A 143 -28.54 0.58 11.21
CA GLY A 143 -28.28 0.89 12.61
C GLY A 143 -28.21 2.37 12.89
N GLY A 144 -27.71 2.76 14.05
CA GLY A 144 -27.52 4.16 14.43
C GLY A 144 -26.10 4.62 14.23
N ASP A 145 -25.93 5.89 13.85
CA ASP A 145 -24.65 6.53 13.51
C ASP A 145 -23.54 6.27 14.55
N ARG A 146 -23.88 6.44 15.83
CA ARG A 146 -22.92 6.22 16.94
C ARG A 146 -22.47 4.76 17.04
N TYR A 147 -23.38 3.83 16.83
CA TYR A 147 -23.07 2.39 16.80
C TYR A 147 -22.15 2.08 15.61
N ASN A 148 -22.50 2.56 14.43
CA ASN A 148 -21.73 2.38 13.21
C ASN A 148 -20.33 2.97 13.30
N LEU A 149 -20.20 4.15 13.90
CA LEU A 149 -18.91 4.79 14.15
C LEU A 149 -18.04 3.91 15.05
N LEU A 150 -18.58 3.45 16.18
CA LEU A 150 -17.84 2.60 17.12
C LEU A 150 -17.47 1.24 16.52
N LEU A 151 -18.41 0.60 15.81
CA LEU A 151 -18.18 -0.69 15.14
C LEU A 151 -17.05 -0.58 14.10
N SER A 152 -17.08 0.48 13.30
CA SER A 152 -16.05 0.71 12.28
C SER A 152 -14.67 0.94 12.89
N GLN A 153 -14.59 1.73 13.99
CA GLN A 153 -13.36 1.95 14.73
C GLN A 153 -12.79 0.64 15.31
N GLN A 154 -13.64 -0.18 15.91
CA GLN A 154 -13.24 -1.46 16.49
C GLN A 154 -12.73 -2.44 15.43
N ARG A 155 -13.35 -2.46 14.24
CA ARG A 155 -12.91 -3.29 13.11
C ARG A 155 -11.57 -2.85 12.54
N ALA A 156 -11.38 -1.53 12.38
CA ALA A 156 -10.09 -0.99 11.97
C ALA A 156 -8.98 -1.33 12.98
N GLN A 157 -9.28 -1.17 14.28
CA GLN A 157 -8.34 -1.52 15.36
C GLN A 157 -7.99 -3.01 15.34
N ALA A 158 -8.96 -3.91 15.13
CA ALA A 158 -8.70 -5.35 15.07
C ALA A 158 -7.76 -5.73 13.92
N VAL A 159 -7.84 -5.04 12.77
CA VAL A 159 -6.90 -5.23 11.65
C VAL A 159 -5.51 -4.70 12.05
N ALA A 160 -5.42 -3.51 12.67
CA ALA A 160 -4.17 -2.94 13.15
C ALA A 160 -3.46 -3.85 14.16
N ASP A 161 -4.22 -4.43 15.10
CA ASP A 161 -3.69 -5.34 16.11
C ASP A 161 -3.09 -6.60 15.48
N VAL A 162 -3.73 -7.16 14.45
CA VAL A 162 -3.21 -8.32 13.71
C VAL A 162 -1.95 -7.96 12.96
N LEU A 163 -1.91 -6.82 12.24
CA LEU A 163 -0.71 -6.35 11.53
C LEU A 163 0.45 -6.08 12.50
N SER A 164 0.16 -5.47 13.67
CA SER A 164 1.15 -5.27 14.74
C SER A 164 1.69 -6.61 15.26
N GLY A 165 0.82 -7.60 15.44
CA GLY A 165 1.20 -8.96 15.82
C GLY A 165 2.13 -9.66 14.81
N TYR A 166 2.06 -9.28 13.54
CA TYR A 166 2.97 -9.72 12.47
C TYR A 166 4.21 -8.82 12.29
N GLY A 167 4.41 -7.85 13.19
CA GLY A 167 5.62 -7.03 13.27
C GLY A 167 5.58 -5.72 12.47
N VAL A 168 4.41 -5.28 12.00
CA VAL A 168 4.26 -3.93 11.46
C VAL A 168 4.30 -2.93 12.62
N GLN A 169 5.11 -1.88 12.49
CA GLN A 169 5.32 -0.91 13.57
C GLN A 169 4.06 -0.07 13.82
N ALA A 170 3.58 -0.05 15.07
CA ALA A 170 2.36 0.68 15.46
C ALA A 170 2.46 2.19 15.19
N VAL A 171 3.66 2.77 15.29
CA VAL A 171 3.90 4.20 15.02
C VAL A 171 3.58 4.59 13.56
N ARG A 172 3.56 3.64 12.64
CA ARG A 172 3.20 3.85 11.23
C ARG A 172 1.69 3.76 10.98
N MET A 173 0.89 3.33 11.95
CA MET A 173 -0.52 3.04 11.78
C MET A 173 -1.39 4.15 12.37
N ASP A 174 -2.24 4.76 11.54
CA ASP A 174 -3.32 5.65 11.89
C ASP A 174 -4.65 4.90 11.77
N VAL A 175 -5.38 4.75 12.86
CA VAL A 175 -6.60 3.92 12.91
C VAL A 175 -7.82 4.81 13.06
N VAL A 176 -8.74 4.75 12.11
CA VAL A 176 -9.92 5.61 12.08
C VAL A 176 -11.20 4.82 11.76
N GLY A 177 -12.30 5.16 12.40
CA GLY A 177 -13.64 4.70 12.06
C GLY A 177 -14.44 5.83 11.38
N PHE A 178 -15.00 5.58 10.23
CA PHE A 178 -15.87 6.52 9.53
C PHE A 178 -17.36 6.16 9.64
N GLY A 179 -17.68 4.98 10.23
CA GLY A 179 -19.06 4.53 10.26
C GLY A 179 -19.64 4.44 8.86
N GLU A 180 -20.84 5.00 8.68
CA GLU A 180 -21.57 5.03 7.40
C GLU A 180 -21.33 6.30 6.57
N THR A 181 -20.49 7.22 7.03
CA THR A 181 -20.37 8.57 6.45
C THR A 181 -19.66 8.62 5.10
N GLN A 182 -18.95 7.54 4.73
CA GLN A 182 -18.19 7.45 3.47
C GLN A 182 -18.60 6.21 2.65
N PRO A 183 -19.82 6.18 2.10
CA PRO A 183 -20.28 5.06 1.28
C PRO A 183 -19.60 5.07 -0.09
N ILE A 184 -19.24 3.88 -0.60
CA ILE A 184 -18.74 3.67 -1.98
C ILE A 184 -19.80 3.09 -2.92
N ALA A 185 -20.95 2.69 -2.38
CA ALA A 185 -22.07 2.13 -3.13
C ALA A 185 -23.40 2.54 -2.50
N ASP A 186 -24.50 2.32 -3.25
CA ASP A 186 -25.85 2.64 -2.80
C ASP A 186 -26.29 1.76 -1.61
N ASN A 187 -26.55 2.38 -0.47
CA ASN A 187 -27.08 1.72 0.74
C ASN A 187 -28.50 1.18 0.57
N GLY A 188 -29.25 1.59 -0.43
CA GLY A 188 -30.59 1.06 -0.74
C GLY A 188 -30.57 -0.40 -1.19
N SER A 189 -29.49 -0.86 -1.80
CA SER A 189 -29.32 -2.23 -2.28
C SER A 189 -28.54 -3.11 -1.31
N ALA A 190 -28.86 -4.41 -1.24
CA ALA A 190 -28.11 -5.35 -0.40
C ALA A 190 -26.65 -5.50 -0.85
N SER A 191 -26.40 -5.49 -2.15
CA SER A 191 -25.06 -5.54 -2.73
C SER A 191 -24.23 -4.29 -2.42
N GLY A 192 -24.86 -3.10 -2.46
CA GLY A 192 -24.18 -1.86 -2.11
C GLY A 192 -23.87 -1.78 -0.63
N ARG A 193 -24.78 -2.18 0.24
CA ARG A 193 -24.50 -2.31 1.69
C ARG A 193 -23.32 -3.26 1.96
N GLN A 194 -23.23 -4.37 1.22
CA GLN A 194 -22.10 -5.28 1.36
C GLN A 194 -20.78 -4.64 0.98
N GLN A 195 -20.74 -3.80 -0.06
CA GLN A 195 -19.56 -3.06 -0.47
C GLN A 195 -19.17 -1.98 0.55
N ASN A 196 -20.16 -1.32 1.17
CA ASN A 196 -19.93 -0.29 2.18
C ASN A 196 -19.33 -0.88 3.47
N ARG A 197 -19.69 -2.11 3.86
CA ARG A 197 -19.07 -2.81 4.99
C ARG A 197 -17.67 -3.30 4.61
N ARG A 198 -16.65 -2.48 4.89
CA ARG A 198 -15.25 -2.76 4.53
C ARG A 198 -14.26 -2.19 5.53
N VAL A 199 -13.03 -2.63 5.45
CA VAL A 199 -11.87 -1.92 6.00
C VAL A 199 -10.94 -1.58 4.84
N GLU A 200 -10.50 -0.35 4.79
CA GLU A 200 -9.49 0.12 3.83
C GLU A 200 -8.15 0.29 4.56
N LEU A 201 -7.07 -0.15 3.94
CA LEU A 201 -5.70 0.13 4.35
C LEU A 201 -5.06 0.98 3.27
N THR A 202 -4.85 2.26 3.55
CA THR A 202 -4.19 3.20 2.64
C THR A 202 -2.72 3.33 3.00
N LEU A 203 -1.85 3.01 2.06
CA LEU A 203 -0.41 3.22 2.16
C LEU A 203 -0.10 4.60 1.59
N ILE A 204 0.43 5.47 2.43
CA ILE A 204 0.75 6.86 2.12
C ILE A 204 2.27 6.99 2.20
N PRO A 205 2.97 7.31 1.10
CA PRO A 205 4.42 7.49 1.14
C PRO A 205 4.79 8.67 2.03
N TYR A 206 5.95 8.59 2.72
CA TYR A 206 6.51 9.77 3.36
C TYR A 206 6.97 10.74 2.27
N GLU A 207 6.51 11.98 2.33
CA GLU A 207 7.11 13.09 1.61
C GLU A 207 8.31 13.58 2.41
N GLU A 208 9.51 13.56 1.81
CA GLU A 208 10.70 14.21 2.37
C GLU A 208 10.74 15.71 2.03
#